data_88625e2cc797d896bb85f42ed8e0578c
#
_entry.id   88625e2cc797d896bb85f42ed8e0578c
#
_cell.length_a   1.000
_cell.length_b   1.000
_cell.length_c   1.000
_cell.angle_alpha   90.00
_cell.angle_beta   90.00
_cell.angle_gamma   90.00
#
_symmetry.space_group_name_H-M   'P 1'
#
loop_
_entity.id
_entity.type
_entity.pdbx_description
1 polymer ?
#
loop_
_entity_poly.entity_id
_entity_poly.type
_entity_poly.pdbx_seq_one_letter_code
_entity_poly.pdbx_strand_id
1 'polypeptide(L)'
;SQILNIFDGLLERTGQIFIMSANHPEKLDPAIVRPGRIDCMVEFREFNLELLKTFIDQFFDQESFLEQSFYTNHCSELNYKFSPSRLFELCIQAEDRPRVLEKLLITSN
;
A
#
# COMPACT_ATOMS: atom_id res chain seq x y z
N SER A 1 14.60 23.69 11.65
CA SER A 1 13.22 23.98 11.30
C SER A 1 12.29 23.74 12.48
N GLN A 2 11.12 24.35 12.45
CA GLN A 2 10.12 24.18 13.51
C GLN A 2 9.64 22.72 13.59
N ILE A 3 9.47 22.06 12.44
CA ILE A 3 9.06 20.66 12.40
C ILE A 3 10.09 19.78 13.08
N LEU A 4 11.38 20.03 12.83
CA LEU A 4 12.46 19.25 13.43
C LEU A 4 12.51 19.44 14.95
N ASN A 5 12.30 20.65 15.44
CA ASN A 5 12.27 20.93 16.87
C ASN A 5 11.11 20.21 17.57
N ILE A 6 9.92 20.23 16.95
CA ILE A 6 8.76 19.51 17.47
C ILE A 6 9.04 18.00 17.49
N PHE A 7 9.64 17.48 16.43
CA PHE A 7 9.96 16.06 16.30
C PHE A 7 10.95 15.61 17.40
N ASP A 8 12.02 16.36 17.63
CA ASP A 8 13.00 16.05 18.67
C ASP A 8 12.36 16.09 20.06
N GLY A 9 11.51 17.07 20.35
CA GLY A 9 10.79 17.15 21.60
C GLY A 9 9.86 15.96 21.84
N LEU A 10 9.24 15.45 20.78
CA LEU A 10 8.36 14.28 20.87
C LEU A 10 9.15 13.00 21.07
N LEU A 11 10.33 12.87 20.46
CA LEU A 11 11.17 11.68 20.57
C LEU A 11 11.79 11.51 21.96
N GLU A 12 11.90 12.58 22.73
CA GLU A 12 12.41 12.50 24.10
C GLU A 12 11.42 11.81 25.06
N ARG A 13 10.16 11.67 24.66
CA ARG A 13 9.15 11.00 25.48
C ARG A 13 9.23 9.50 25.28
N THR A 14 9.40 8.77 26.38
CA THR A 14 9.44 7.31 26.36
C THR A 14 8.03 6.72 26.24
N GLY A 15 7.93 5.56 25.59
CA GLY A 15 6.69 4.80 25.48
C GLY A 15 5.72 5.30 24.44
N GLN A 16 6.15 6.22 23.54
CA GLN A 16 5.30 6.72 22.45
C GLN A 16 5.73 6.13 21.12
N ILE A 17 4.74 5.93 20.24
CA ILE A 17 4.97 5.48 18.87
C ILE A 17 4.51 6.60 17.95
N PHE A 18 5.41 7.02 17.04
CA PHE A 18 5.11 8.03 16.04
C PHE A 18 5.04 7.39 14.67
N ILE A 19 3.97 7.68 13.96
CA ILE A 19 3.79 7.22 12.58
C ILE A 19 3.63 8.45 11.70
N MET A 20 4.47 8.55 10.68
CA MET A 20 4.42 9.64 9.73
C MET A 20 4.30 9.05 8.32
N SER A 21 3.46 9.66 7.49
CA SER A 21 3.35 9.29 6.08
C SER A 21 3.74 10.46 5.20
N ALA A 22 4.35 10.16 4.07
CA ALA A 22 4.74 11.18 3.08
C ALA A 22 4.67 10.60 1.68
N ASN A 23 4.15 11.37 0.74
CA ASN A 23 4.13 10.98 -0.67
C ASN A 23 5.49 11.17 -1.34
N HIS A 24 6.28 12.11 -0.84
CA HIS A 24 7.59 12.46 -1.39
C HIS A 24 8.62 12.56 -0.27
N PRO A 25 9.06 11.42 0.28
CA PRO A 25 10.01 11.43 1.38
C PRO A 25 11.36 12.07 1.02
N GLU A 26 11.72 12.06 -0.27
CA GLU A 26 12.93 12.70 -0.76
C GLU A 26 12.91 14.23 -0.62
N LYS A 27 11.73 14.81 -0.44
CA LYS A 27 11.55 16.25 -0.23
C LYS A 27 11.58 16.65 1.24
N LEU A 28 11.58 15.68 2.14
CA LEU A 28 11.69 15.95 3.56
C LEU A 28 13.10 16.41 3.92
N ASP A 29 13.20 17.20 4.99
CA ASP A 29 14.49 17.57 5.54
C ASP A 29 15.27 16.29 5.87
N PRO A 30 16.50 16.10 5.35
CA PRO A 30 17.29 14.91 5.65
C PRO A 30 17.47 14.65 7.15
N ALA A 31 17.43 15.69 7.96
CA ALA A 31 17.56 15.55 9.41
C ALA A 31 16.39 14.77 10.03
N ILE A 32 15.21 14.75 9.40
CA ILE A 32 14.04 14.02 9.90
C ILE A 32 14.25 12.52 9.74
N VAL A 33 14.91 12.09 8.65
CA VAL A 33 15.07 10.66 8.31
C VAL A 33 16.38 10.07 8.84
N ARG A 34 17.11 10.82 9.68
CA ARG A 34 18.36 10.32 10.26
C ARG A 34 18.11 9.15 11.21
N PRO A 35 19.09 8.22 11.32
CA PRO A 35 19.05 7.20 12.36
C PRO A 35 18.86 7.82 13.75
N GLY A 36 18.06 7.14 14.58
CA GLY A 36 17.70 7.63 15.90
C GLY A 36 16.44 8.47 15.94
N ARG A 37 15.94 8.92 14.77
CA ARG A 37 14.67 9.63 14.65
C ARG A 37 13.59 8.80 13.99
N ILE A 38 13.95 8.07 12.93
CA ILE A 38 13.05 7.12 12.27
C ILE A 38 13.69 5.74 12.40
N ASP A 39 13.03 4.85 13.13
CA ASP A 39 13.52 3.49 13.37
C ASP A 39 13.14 2.53 12.25
N CYS A 40 12.02 2.79 11.58
CA CYS A 40 11.52 1.94 10.52
C CYS A 40 10.92 2.80 9.41
N MET A 41 11.37 2.59 8.19
CA MET A 41 10.84 3.27 7.02
C MET A 41 10.31 2.22 6.06
N VAL A 42 9.03 2.35 5.70
CA VAL A 42 8.36 1.42 4.78
C VAL A 42 7.85 2.19 3.59
N GLU A 43 8.18 1.70 2.40
CA GLU A 43 7.70 2.27 1.16
C GLU A 43 6.51 1.45 0.65
N PHE A 44 5.40 2.14 0.36
CA PHE A 44 4.23 1.53 -0.24
C PHE A 44 4.24 1.80 -1.74
N ARG A 45 4.42 0.74 -2.51
CA ARG A 45 4.41 0.79 -3.97
C ARG A 45 3.18 0.08 -4.51
N GLU A 46 3.07 0.07 -5.84
CA GLU A 46 2.09 -0.77 -6.50
C GLU A 46 2.29 -2.22 -6.07
N PHE A 47 1.18 -2.94 -5.93
CA PHE A 47 1.20 -4.32 -5.50
C PHE A 47 1.79 -5.25 -6.57
N ASN A 48 2.65 -6.17 -6.15
CA ASN A 48 2.96 -7.32 -6.99
C ASN A 48 1.72 -8.24 -7.04
N LEU A 49 1.76 -9.22 -7.94
CA LEU A 49 0.61 -10.09 -8.18
C LEU A 49 0.16 -10.83 -6.90
N GLU A 50 1.11 -11.31 -6.12
CA GLU A 50 0.82 -12.05 -4.89
C GLU A 50 0.13 -11.17 -3.86
N LEU A 51 0.63 -9.97 -3.63
CA LEU A 51 0.02 -9.03 -2.70
C LEU A 51 -1.35 -8.55 -3.16
N LEU A 52 -1.51 -8.34 -4.46
CA LEU A 52 -2.81 -7.99 -5.04
C LEU A 52 -3.84 -9.06 -4.77
N LYS A 53 -3.50 -10.31 -5.02
CA LYS A 53 -4.38 -11.45 -4.76
C LYS A 53 -4.72 -11.56 -3.27
N THR A 54 -3.72 -11.45 -2.41
CA THR A 54 -3.92 -11.51 -0.96
C THR A 54 -4.85 -10.41 -0.49
N PHE A 55 -4.68 -9.20 -1.00
CA PHE A 55 -5.55 -8.08 -0.64
C PHE A 55 -6.99 -8.35 -1.02
N ILE A 56 -7.25 -8.80 -2.24
CA ILE A 56 -8.60 -9.09 -2.71
C ILE A 56 -9.22 -10.22 -1.89
N ASP A 57 -8.48 -11.28 -1.62
CA ASP A 57 -8.95 -12.39 -0.82
C ASP A 57 -9.35 -11.94 0.59
N GLN A 58 -8.53 -11.12 1.23
CA GLN A 58 -8.83 -10.60 2.56
C GLN A 58 -9.99 -9.61 2.55
N PHE A 59 -10.08 -8.76 1.55
CA PHE A 59 -11.17 -7.78 1.46
C PHE A 59 -12.52 -8.46 1.40
N PHE A 60 -12.66 -9.52 0.62
CA PHE A 60 -13.91 -10.25 0.47
C PHE A 60 -14.04 -11.43 1.43
N ASP A 61 -13.05 -11.64 2.29
CA ASP A 61 -13.01 -12.75 3.26
C ASP A 61 -13.26 -14.11 2.60
N GLN A 62 -12.66 -14.30 1.43
CA GLN A 62 -12.79 -15.52 0.65
C GLN A 62 -11.47 -15.87 0.00
N GLU A 63 -11.11 -17.16 0.04
CA GLU A 63 -10.01 -17.70 -0.71
C GLU A 63 -10.57 -18.65 -1.77
N SER A 64 -10.18 -18.44 -3.03
CA SER A 64 -10.71 -19.22 -4.14
C SER A 64 -9.60 -19.70 -5.07
N PHE A 65 -9.46 -21.00 -5.16
CA PHE A 65 -8.55 -21.61 -6.13
C PHE A 65 -9.04 -21.46 -7.57
N LEU A 66 -10.33 -21.25 -7.76
CA LEU A 66 -10.91 -21.11 -9.10
C LEU A 66 -10.39 -19.87 -9.84
N GLU A 67 -9.93 -18.88 -9.09
CA GLU A 67 -9.43 -17.63 -9.66
C GLU A 67 -7.91 -17.63 -9.91
N GLN A 68 -7.23 -18.71 -9.55
CA GLN A 68 -5.78 -18.80 -9.75
C GLN A 68 -5.39 -18.65 -11.21
N SER A 69 -6.15 -19.25 -12.12
CA SER A 69 -5.90 -19.14 -13.55
C SER A 69 -6.04 -17.73 -14.07
N PHE A 70 -6.95 -16.93 -13.50
CA PHE A 70 -7.09 -15.52 -13.86
C PHE A 70 -5.80 -14.76 -13.59
N TYR A 71 -5.25 -14.90 -12.39
CA TYR A 71 -4.01 -14.21 -12.03
C TYR A 71 -2.83 -14.68 -12.87
N THR A 72 -2.75 -15.97 -13.16
CA THR A 72 -1.68 -16.54 -13.97
C THR A 72 -1.76 -16.02 -15.42
N ASN A 73 -2.96 -15.96 -15.99
CA ASN A 73 -3.15 -15.56 -17.37
C ASN A 73 -2.99 -14.06 -17.59
N HIS A 74 -3.19 -13.25 -16.55
CA HIS A 74 -3.16 -11.79 -16.66
C HIS A 74 -2.03 -11.16 -15.84
N CYS A 75 -0.99 -11.92 -15.57
CA CYS A 75 0.13 -11.46 -14.73
C CYS A 75 0.73 -10.14 -15.22
N SER A 76 1.01 -10.02 -16.52
CA SER A 76 1.62 -8.82 -17.08
C SER A 76 0.73 -7.59 -16.98
N GLU A 77 -0.59 -7.78 -16.95
CA GLU A 77 -1.56 -6.69 -16.86
C GLU A 77 -1.79 -6.24 -15.44
N LEU A 78 -1.52 -7.09 -14.45
CA LEU A 78 -1.86 -6.84 -13.05
C LEU A 78 -0.64 -6.55 -12.17
N ASN A 79 0.51 -7.13 -12.50
CA ASN A 79 1.70 -7.06 -11.65
C ASN A 79 2.26 -5.63 -11.64
N TYR A 80 2.37 -5.03 -10.45
CA TYR A 80 2.85 -3.67 -10.25
C TYR A 80 2.07 -2.59 -11.00
N LYS A 81 0.76 -2.79 -11.17
CA LYS A 81 -0.10 -1.82 -11.86
C LYS A 81 -1.04 -1.06 -10.91
N PHE A 82 -1.28 -1.56 -9.72
CA PHE A 82 -2.26 -1.00 -8.80
C PHE A 82 -1.61 -0.63 -7.47
N SER A 83 -1.78 0.64 -7.07
CA SER A 83 -1.43 1.07 -5.73
C SER A 83 -2.43 0.52 -4.72
N PRO A 84 -2.05 0.45 -3.42
CA PRO A 84 -3.01 0.02 -2.38
C PRO A 84 -4.29 0.83 -2.37
N SER A 85 -4.21 2.15 -2.49
CA SER A 85 -5.39 3.02 -2.47
C SER A 85 -6.28 2.81 -3.68
N ARG A 86 -5.68 2.61 -4.87
CA ARG A 86 -6.45 2.36 -6.08
C ARG A 86 -7.17 1.02 -6.03
N LEU A 87 -6.48 0.00 -5.55
CA LEU A 87 -7.07 -1.33 -5.40
C LEU A 87 -8.21 -1.32 -4.38
N PHE A 88 -8.01 -0.64 -3.25
CA PHE A 88 -9.04 -0.48 -2.24
C PHE A 88 -10.30 0.20 -2.81
N GLU A 89 -10.11 1.26 -3.57
CA GLU A 89 -11.21 1.96 -4.25
C GLU A 89 -11.98 1.04 -5.18
N LEU A 90 -11.27 0.26 -5.99
CA LEU A 90 -11.92 -0.69 -6.91
C LEU A 90 -12.69 -1.77 -6.16
N CYS A 91 -12.15 -2.25 -5.04
CA CYS A 91 -12.84 -3.24 -4.21
C CYS A 91 -14.12 -2.68 -3.58
N ILE A 92 -14.10 -1.43 -3.13
CA ILE A 92 -15.29 -0.77 -2.58
C ILE A 92 -16.36 -0.59 -3.65
N GLN A 93 -15.97 -0.19 -4.86
CA GLN A 93 -16.90 0.03 -5.95
C GLN A 93 -17.49 -1.27 -6.50
N ALA A 94 -16.80 -2.37 -6.34
CA ALA A 94 -17.28 -3.67 -6.78
C ALA A 94 -18.21 -4.26 -5.73
N GLU A 95 -19.29 -4.91 -6.18
CA GLU A 95 -20.23 -5.55 -5.28
C GLU A 95 -19.72 -6.92 -4.81
N ASP A 96 -18.89 -7.57 -5.64
CA ASP A 96 -18.35 -8.88 -5.34
C ASP A 96 -17.01 -9.08 -6.03
N ARG A 97 -16.34 -10.19 -5.69
CA ARG A 97 -15.01 -10.51 -6.18
C ARG A 97 -14.92 -10.63 -7.72
N PRO A 98 -15.84 -11.34 -8.40
CA PRO A 98 -15.77 -11.41 -9.86
C PRO A 98 -15.81 -10.04 -10.53
N ARG A 99 -16.60 -9.11 -10.01
CA ARG A 99 -16.68 -7.75 -10.57
C ARG A 99 -15.40 -6.97 -10.37
N VAL A 100 -14.69 -7.20 -9.26
CA VAL A 100 -13.36 -6.61 -9.05
C VAL A 100 -12.40 -7.07 -10.14
N LEU A 101 -12.40 -8.37 -10.45
CA LEU A 101 -11.50 -8.92 -11.47
C LEU A 101 -11.78 -8.30 -12.84
N GLU A 102 -13.03 -8.14 -13.21
CA GLU A 102 -13.41 -7.46 -14.45
C GLU A 102 -12.92 -6.01 -14.47
N LYS A 103 -13.12 -5.28 -13.38
CA LYS A 103 -12.68 -3.89 -13.28
C LYS A 103 -11.17 -3.75 -13.34
N LEU A 104 -10.42 -4.68 -12.78
CA LEU A 104 -8.97 -4.68 -12.85
C LEU A 104 -8.49 -4.74 -14.30
N LEU A 105 -9.06 -5.61 -15.11
CA LEU A 105 -8.68 -5.73 -16.51
C LEU A 105 -9.01 -4.47 -17.32
N ILE A 106 -10.15 -3.88 -17.07
CA ILE A 106 -10.56 -2.65 -17.75
C ILE A 106 -9.64 -1.49 -17.35
N THR A 107 -9.30 -1.39 -16.08
CA THR A 107 -8.50 -0.28 -15.53
C THR A 107 -7.02 -0.40 -15.90
N SER A 108 -6.49 -1.62 -16.03
CA SER A 108 -5.07 -1.83 -16.37
C SER A 108 -4.74 -1.46 -17.81
N ASN A 109 -5.72 -1.40 -18.67
CA ASN A 109 -5.60 -0.96 -20.05
C ASN A 109 -5.90 0.53 -20.18
#